data_e0ecdfe69f05e2f833d6ece4618ad299
#
_entry.id   e0ecdfe69f05e2f833d6ece4618ad299
#
_cell.length_a   1.000
_cell.length_b   1.000
_cell.length_c   1.000
_cell.angle_alpha   90.00
_cell.angle_beta   90.00
_cell.angle_gamma   90.00
#
_symmetry.space_group_name_H-M   'P 1'
#
loop_
_entity.id
_entity.type
_entity.pdbx_description
1 polymer ?
#
loop_
_entity_poly.entity_id
_entity_poly.type
_entity_poly.pdbx_seq_one_letter_code
_entity_poly.pdbx_strand_id
1 'polypeptide(L)'
;ILHRDIKTLNIFLTRDEMVKIGDLGVAKLLHENADFAQTMVGTPFYLSPELCEEKPYNEKSDIWALGCLLYEMCTYKHPFEAANQGSLILKIVRGRY
;
A
#
# COMPACT_ATOMS: atom_id res chain seq x y z
N ILE A 1 -4.27 13.76 6.26
CA ILE A 1 -3.14 12.88 6.66
C ILE A 1 -3.06 11.73 5.69
N LEU A 2 -1.88 11.47 5.18
CA LEU A 2 -1.58 10.27 4.41
C LEU A 2 -0.99 9.22 5.34
N HIS A 3 -1.57 8.02 5.36
CA HIS A 3 -1.09 6.93 6.20
C HIS A 3 0.25 6.39 5.68
N ARG A 4 0.33 6.08 4.41
CA ARG A 4 1.52 5.63 3.68
C ARG A 4 2.00 4.21 3.97
N ASP A 5 1.33 3.47 4.85
CA ASP A 5 1.71 2.09 5.18
C ASP A 5 0.50 1.22 5.51
N ILE A 6 -0.55 1.33 4.70
CA ILE A 6 -1.74 0.48 4.84
C ILE A 6 -1.39 -0.93 4.37
N LYS A 7 -1.49 -1.88 5.28
CA LYS A 7 -1.25 -3.31 5.05
C LYS A 7 -1.88 -4.11 6.18
N THR A 8 -1.98 -5.43 6.03
CA THR A 8 -2.61 -6.30 7.02
C THR A 8 -2.02 -6.17 8.41
N LEU A 9 -0.69 -6.00 8.52
CA LEU A 9 -0.01 -5.84 9.82
C LEU A 9 -0.40 -4.55 10.57
N ASN A 10 -0.97 -3.56 9.88
CA ASN A 10 -1.38 -2.29 10.47
C ASN A 10 -2.89 -2.16 10.63
N ILE A 11 -3.63 -3.26 10.42
CA ILE A 11 -5.05 -3.34 10.68
C ILE A 11 -5.26 -4.21 11.92
N PHE A 12 -5.91 -3.66 12.92
CA PHE A 12 -6.12 -4.30 14.21
C PHE A 12 -7.59 -4.53 14.47
N LEU A 13 -7.90 -5.61 15.18
CA LEU A 13 -9.27 -5.91 15.63
C LEU A 13 -9.33 -5.80 17.14
N THR A 14 -10.37 -5.12 17.65
CA THR A 14 -10.68 -5.12 19.07
C THR A 14 -11.41 -6.40 19.46
N ARG A 15 -11.62 -6.63 20.77
CA ARG A 15 -12.41 -7.77 21.25
C ARG A 15 -13.84 -7.74 20.74
N ASP A 16 -14.39 -6.53 20.49
CA ASP A 16 -15.74 -6.33 19.95
C ASP A 16 -15.79 -6.39 18.42
N GLU A 17 -14.72 -6.89 17.80
CA GLU A 17 -14.57 -7.01 16.34
C GLU A 17 -14.61 -5.67 15.59
N MET A 18 -14.24 -4.59 16.27
CA MET A 18 -14.07 -3.28 15.63
C MET A 18 -12.71 -3.20 14.94
N VAL A 19 -12.71 -2.69 13.70
CA VAL A 19 -11.49 -2.50 12.92
C VAL A 19 -10.82 -1.18 13.30
N LYS A 20 -9.53 -1.23 13.57
CA LYS A 20 -8.70 -0.06 13.85
C LYS A 20 -7.49 -0.04 12.92
N ILE A 21 -7.21 1.13 12.36
CA ILE A 21 -6.00 1.35 11.55
C ILE A 21 -4.94 1.94 12.47
N GLY A 22 -3.76 1.35 12.47
CA GLY A 22 -2.66 1.77 13.34
C GLY A 22 -1.36 1.99 12.60
N ASP A 23 -0.30 2.20 13.38
CA ASP A 23 1.06 2.45 12.93
C ASP A 23 1.19 3.65 11.98
N LEU A 24 1.11 4.85 12.56
CA LEU A 24 1.30 6.11 11.85
C LEU A 24 2.77 6.55 11.76
N GLY A 25 3.73 5.61 11.97
CA GLY A 25 5.16 5.92 11.96
C GLY A 25 5.69 6.52 10.66
N VAL A 26 5.03 6.23 9.54
CA VAL A 26 5.37 6.80 8.23
C VAL A 26 4.28 7.70 7.66
N ALA A 27 3.29 8.05 8.49
CA ALA A 27 2.21 8.95 8.08
C ALA A 27 2.73 10.37 7.80
N LYS A 28 2.05 11.07 6.88
CA LYS A 28 2.45 12.41 6.48
C LYS A 28 1.23 13.29 6.21
N LEU A 29 1.35 14.58 6.51
CA LEU A 29 0.34 15.56 6.16
C LEU A 29 0.35 15.82 4.65
N LEU A 30 -0.83 16.08 4.08
CA LEU A 30 -1.00 16.30 2.65
C LEU A 30 -0.19 17.47 2.08
N HIS A 31 0.13 18.45 2.91
CA HIS A 31 0.84 19.67 2.50
C HIS A 31 2.35 19.48 2.34
N GLU A 32 2.89 18.39 2.81
CA GLU A 32 4.31 18.09 2.68
C GLU A 32 4.57 17.27 1.43
N ASN A 33 5.66 17.57 0.74
CA ASN A 33 6.08 16.77 -0.40
C ASN A 33 6.45 15.36 0.07
N ALA A 34 5.83 14.35 -0.52
CA ALA A 34 6.16 12.98 -0.21
C ALA A 34 7.58 12.67 -0.68
N ASP A 35 8.41 12.17 0.22
CA ASP A 35 9.72 11.67 -0.14
C ASP A 35 9.58 10.20 -0.61
N PHE A 36 9.62 10.01 -1.91
CA PHE A 36 9.43 8.71 -2.56
C PHE A 36 10.43 7.65 -2.04
N ALA A 37 11.67 8.05 -1.80
CA ALA A 37 12.74 7.12 -1.41
C ALA A 37 12.49 6.41 -0.07
N GLN A 38 11.70 6.99 0.82
CA GLN A 38 11.45 6.43 2.17
C GLN A 38 10.36 5.35 2.19
N THR A 39 9.59 5.16 1.11
CA THR A 39 8.49 4.20 1.08
C THR A 39 8.88 2.81 0.57
N MET A 40 10.12 2.64 0.11
CA MET A 40 10.58 1.43 -0.59
C MET A 40 11.35 0.47 0.35
N VAL A 41 10.82 0.19 1.54
CA VAL A 41 11.40 -0.78 2.47
C VAL A 41 10.65 -2.11 2.36
N GLY A 42 11.35 -3.18 2.00
CA GLY A 42 10.77 -4.53 1.84
C GLY A 42 10.11 -4.75 0.48
N THR A 43 9.27 -5.79 0.37
CA THR A 43 8.57 -6.12 -0.87
C THR A 43 7.33 -5.24 -1.01
N PRO A 44 7.20 -4.46 -2.09
CA PRO A 44 6.15 -3.44 -2.21
C PRO A 44 4.84 -4.00 -2.80
N PHE A 45 4.22 -4.97 -2.16
CA PHE A 45 2.99 -5.60 -2.66
C PHE A 45 1.81 -4.63 -2.79
N TYR A 46 1.79 -3.55 -2.01
CA TYR A 46 0.70 -2.57 -1.99
C TYR A 46 1.05 -1.27 -2.72
N LEU A 47 2.17 -1.23 -3.44
CA LEU A 47 2.63 -0.05 -4.16
C LEU A 47 1.66 0.31 -5.28
N SER A 48 1.22 1.57 -5.33
CA SER A 48 0.30 2.05 -6.35
C SER A 48 1.00 2.31 -7.69
N PRO A 49 0.25 2.32 -8.82
CA PRO A 49 0.84 2.62 -10.13
C PRO A 49 1.56 3.96 -10.19
N GLU A 50 1.00 5.01 -9.60
CA GLU A 50 1.62 6.33 -9.58
C GLU A 50 2.97 6.33 -8.87
N LEU A 51 3.12 5.52 -7.82
CA LEU A 51 4.40 5.37 -7.13
C LEU A 51 5.39 4.55 -7.95
N CYS A 52 4.91 3.55 -8.70
CA CYS A 52 5.74 2.82 -9.66
C CYS A 52 6.28 3.73 -10.76
N GLU A 53 5.55 4.80 -11.10
CA GLU A 53 5.92 5.80 -12.09
C GLU A 53 6.65 7.00 -11.47
N GLU A 54 7.10 6.89 -10.23
CA GLU A 54 7.82 7.93 -9.50
C GLU A 54 7.03 9.24 -9.34
N LYS A 55 5.71 9.13 -9.30
CA LYS A 55 4.82 10.27 -9.02
C LYS A 55 4.61 10.44 -7.52
N PRO A 56 4.25 11.65 -7.06
CA PRO A 56 4.03 11.89 -5.62
C PRO A 56 2.93 11.01 -5.03
N TYR A 57 3.13 10.61 -3.77
CA TYR A 57 2.12 9.90 -2.98
C TYR A 57 0.92 10.82 -2.71
N ASN A 58 -0.29 10.28 -2.78
CA ASN A 58 -1.51 11.02 -2.49
C ASN A 58 -2.54 10.11 -1.79
N GLU A 59 -3.70 10.68 -1.46
CA GLU A 59 -4.78 9.93 -0.79
C GLU A 59 -5.26 8.72 -1.60
N LYS A 60 -5.17 8.78 -2.91
CA LYS A 60 -5.55 7.66 -3.79
C LYS A 60 -4.56 6.50 -3.67
N SER A 61 -3.32 6.78 -3.31
CA SER A 61 -2.32 5.75 -3.05
C SER A 61 -2.70 4.91 -1.81
N ASP A 62 -3.22 5.55 -0.76
CA ASP A 62 -3.76 4.85 0.41
C ASP A 62 -4.99 4.00 0.03
N ILE A 63 -5.87 4.51 -0.82
CA ILE A 63 -7.04 3.76 -1.31
C ILE A 63 -6.63 2.55 -2.14
N TRP A 64 -5.60 2.68 -2.98
CA TRP A 64 -5.03 1.53 -3.71
C TRP A 64 -4.56 0.44 -2.75
N ALA A 65 -3.81 0.82 -1.73
CA ALA A 65 -3.33 -0.12 -0.70
C ALA A 65 -4.49 -0.81 0.03
N LEU A 66 -5.56 -0.06 0.33
CA LEU A 66 -6.76 -0.62 0.94
C LEU A 66 -7.44 -1.65 0.02
N GLY A 67 -7.47 -1.39 -1.28
CA GLY A 67 -7.98 -2.35 -2.29
C GLY A 67 -7.15 -3.63 -2.32
N CYS A 68 -5.83 -3.52 -2.29
CA CYS A 68 -4.93 -4.66 -2.21
C CYS A 68 -5.15 -5.49 -0.94
N LEU A 69 -5.36 -4.81 0.20
CA LEU A 69 -5.66 -5.45 1.47
C LEU A 69 -6.97 -6.22 1.40
N LEU A 70 -8.02 -5.62 0.83
CA LEU A 70 -9.31 -6.28 0.66
C LEU A 70 -9.20 -7.52 -0.22
N TYR A 71 -8.44 -7.43 -1.32
CA TYR A 71 -8.17 -8.59 -2.19
C TYR A 71 -7.49 -9.72 -1.41
N GLU A 72 -6.48 -9.38 -0.62
CA GLU A 72 -5.76 -10.35 0.22
C GLU A 72 -6.70 -11.01 1.24
N MET A 73 -7.57 -10.25 1.86
CA MET A 73 -8.57 -10.79 2.81
C MET A 73 -9.53 -11.76 2.15
N CYS A 74 -9.92 -11.51 0.91
CA CYS A 74 -10.85 -12.38 0.17
C CYS A 74 -10.20 -13.63 -0.40
N THR A 75 -8.92 -13.57 -0.76
CA THR A 75 -8.26 -14.63 -1.54
C THR A 75 -7.08 -15.29 -0.82
N TYR A 76 -6.60 -14.71 0.28
CA TYR A 76 -5.36 -15.08 0.99
C TYR A 76 -4.11 -14.95 0.11
N LYS A 77 -4.19 -14.15 -0.96
CA LYS A 77 -3.07 -13.88 -1.87
C LYS A 77 -2.97 -12.38 -2.13
N HIS A 78 -1.77 -11.91 -2.46
CA HIS A 78 -1.61 -10.55 -2.96
C HIS A 78 -2.20 -10.43 -4.37
N PRO A 79 -2.82 -9.28 -4.72
CA PRO A 79 -3.34 -9.08 -6.08
C PRO A 79 -2.22 -9.06 -7.13
N PHE A 80 -1.04 -8.60 -6.75
CA PHE A 80 0.12 -8.55 -7.63
C PHE A 80 1.28 -9.30 -6.99
N GLU A 81 1.74 -10.35 -7.64
CA GLU A 81 2.88 -11.16 -7.22
C GLU A 81 3.80 -11.40 -8.41
N ALA A 82 5.11 -11.42 -8.16
CA ALA A 82 6.11 -11.70 -9.16
C ALA A 82 7.40 -12.25 -8.53
N ALA A 83 8.26 -12.85 -9.35
CA ALA A 83 9.51 -13.44 -8.91
C ALA A 83 10.54 -12.38 -8.46
N ASN A 84 10.43 -11.15 -8.95
CA ASN A 84 11.32 -10.04 -8.60
C ASN A 84 10.56 -8.71 -8.60
N GLN A 85 11.21 -7.68 -8.06
CA GLN A 85 10.60 -6.36 -7.90
C GLN A 85 10.28 -5.70 -9.24
N GLY A 86 11.12 -5.84 -10.24
CA GLY A 86 10.89 -5.26 -11.56
C GLY A 86 9.65 -5.83 -12.24
N SER A 87 9.48 -7.15 -12.19
CA SER A 87 8.29 -7.83 -12.72
C SER A 87 7.02 -7.45 -11.94
N LEU A 88 7.12 -7.28 -10.63
CA LEU A 88 6.01 -6.83 -9.79
C LEU A 88 5.54 -5.44 -10.20
N ILE A 89 6.46 -4.49 -10.36
CA ILE A 89 6.17 -3.13 -10.81
C ILE A 89 5.46 -3.14 -12.17
N LEU A 90 5.92 -3.95 -13.13
CA LEU A 90 5.27 -4.08 -14.44
C LEU A 90 3.84 -4.58 -14.32
N LYS A 91 3.58 -5.57 -13.46
CA LYS A 91 2.22 -6.07 -13.23
C LYS A 91 1.31 -5.02 -12.65
N ILE A 92 1.80 -4.25 -11.68
CA ILE A 92 1.04 -3.16 -11.05
C ILE A 92 0.68 -2.09 -12.09
N VAL A 93 1.64 -1.61 -12.85
CA VAL A 93 1.43 -0.56 -13.86
C VAL A 93 0.46 -1.02 -14.95
N ARG A 94 0.51 -2.28 -15.35
CA ARG A 94 -0.38 -2.87 -16.34
C ARG A 94 -1.74 -3.30 -15.79
N GLY A 95 -1.93 -3.27 -14.48
CA GLY A 95 -3.17 -3.69 -13.83
C GLY A 95 -3.48 -5.18 -13.96
N ARG A 96 -2.49 -6.02 -14.05
CA ARG A 96 -2.66 -7.48 -14.20
C ARG A 96 -2.63 -8.18 -12.84
N TYR A 97 -3.77 -8.28 -12.23
CA TYR A 97 -3.94 -9.00 -10.97
C TYR A 97 -4.54 -10.39 -11.18
#